data_52296b21a9d5a79bc42542ae59d98aa3
#
_entry.id   52296b21a9d5a79bc42542ae59d98aa3
#
_cell.length_a   1.000
_cell.length_b   1.000
_cell.length_c   1.000
_cell.angle_alpha   90.00
_cell.angle_beta   90.00
_cell.angle_gamma   90.00
#
_symmetry.space_group_name_H-M   'P 1'
#
loop_
_entity.id
_entity.type
_entity.pdbx_description
1 polymer ?
#
loop_
_entity_poly.entity_id
_entity_poly.type
_entity_poly.pdbx_seq_one_letter_code
_entity_poly.pdbx_strand_id
1 'polypeptide(L)'
;MKFISWNVNGLRACVTKGFMEFFKEIDADIFCLQETKLQEGQIDLDLEGYYDYWNYAQKKGYSGTAIFSKNKALDVKYGIGIEEHDNEGRVITLEFEDFYFVTVYTPNSQQGLKRLEYRMQWEDDFRDYLNRLDDIKPVIMCGDLNVAHTEIDLKNPKTNRKNAGFTDDERNKFTDFLNSGFIDTYRFFNPDKEGVYSWWSYRFNARNNNAGWRIDYFCASDKLKDRLVSADIHTEILGSDHCPVELVIK
;
A
#
# COMPACT_ATOMS: atom_id res chain seq x y z
N MET A 1 -16.33 -6.67 6.20
CA MET A 1 -15.85 -6.01 4.96
C MET A 1 -14.48 -6.58 4.61
N LYS A 2 -14.21 -6.82 3.31
CA LYS A 2 -12.93 -7.32 2.79
C LYS A 2 -12.24 -6.24 1.96
N PHE A 3 -10.98 -5.99 2.24
CA PHE A 3 -10.15 -5.00 1.56
C PHE A 3 -8.93 -5.66 0.94
N ILE A 4 -8.59 -5.27 -0.28
CA ILE A 4 -7.40 -5.72 -1.01
C ILE A 4 -6.56 -4.51 -1.38
N SER A 5 -5.24 -4.66 -1.29
CA SER A 5 -4.27 -3.69 -1.79
C SER A 5 -3.21 -4.39 -2.62
N TRP A 6 -2.91 -3.87 -3.80
CA TRP A 6 -1.94 -4.46 -4.73
C TRP A 6 -1.14 -3.42 -5.50
N ASN A 7 0.16 -3.38 -5.31
CA ASN A 7 1.05 -2.69 -6.24
C ASN A 7 1.16 -3.51 -7.53
N VAL A 8 0.60 -2.99 -8.61
CA VAL A 8 0.49 -3.70 -9.91
C VAL A 8 1.68 -3.46 -10.84
N ASN A 9 2.60 -2.57 -10.46
CA ASN A 9 3.80 -2.21 -11.24
C ASN A 9 3.49 -1.96 -12.74
N GLY A 10 2.39 -1.26 -12.99
CA GLY A 10 1.85 -0.97 -14.32
C GLY A 10 0.61 -1.82 -14.64
N LEU A 11 -0.58 -1.22 -14.45
CA LEU A 11 -1.86 -1.92 -14.51
C LEU A 11 -2.12 -2.59 -15.87
N ARG A 12 -1.78 -1.95 -17.00
CA ARG A 12 -1.97 -2.57 -18.33
C ARG A 12 -1.27 -3.92 -18.46
N ALA A 13 -0.04 -4.02 -17.96
CA ALA A 13 0.71 -5.27 -17.99
C ALA A 13 0.15 -6.31 -17.00
N CYS A 14 -0.34 -5.87 -15.84
CA CYS A 14 -0.94 -6.74 -14.85
C CYS A 14 -2.29 -7.32 -15.35
N VAL A 15 -3.09 -6.53 -16.06
CA VAL A 15 -4.36 -6.99 -16.67
C VAL A 15 -4.13 -8.15 -17.65
N THR A 16 -3.06 -8.10 -18.45
CA THR A 16 -2.74 -9.22 -19.38
C THR A 16 -2.24 -10.49 -18.67
N LYS A 17 -2.07 -10.45 -17.34
CA LYS A 17 -1.53 -11.54 -16.53
C LYS A 17 -2.50 -12.03 -15.44
N GLY A 18 -3.80 -11.79 -15.60
CA GLY A 18 -4.83 -12.35 -14.73
C GLY A 18 -5.36 -11.39 -13.64
N PHE A 19 -5.11 -10.07 -13.77
CA PHE A 19 -5.64 -9.09 -12.82
C PHE A 19 -7.17 -9.17 -12.68
N MET A 20 -7.91 -9.17 -13.82
CA MET A 20 -9.37 -9.15 -13.79
C MET A 20 -9.98 -10.44 -13.25
N GLU A 21 -9.32 -11.57 -13.47
CA GLU A 21 -9.72 -12.86 -12.92
C GLU A 21 -9.65 -12.82 -11.39
N PHE A 22 -8.51 -12.39 -10.83
CA PHE A 22 -8.35 -12.25 -9.38
C PHE A 22 -9.29 -11.18 -8.80
N PHE A 23 -9.44 -10.03 -9.46
CA PHE A 23 -10.34 -8.95 -9.04
C PHE A 23 -11.78 -9.45 -8.87
N LYS A 24 -12.29 -10.22 -9.86
CA LYS A 24 -13.64 -10.77 -9.82
C LYS A 24 -13.81 -11.90 -8.81
N GLU A 25 -12.80 -12.77 -8.69
CA GLU A 25 -12.84 -13.91 -7.76
C GLU A 25 -12.81 -13.48 -6.30
N ILE A 26 -11.94 -12.52 -5.96
CA ILE A 26 -11.78 -12.07 -4.57
C ILE A 26 -12.98 -11.27 -4.07
N ASP A 27 -13.70 -10.60 -4.97
CA ASP A 27 -14.93 -9.84 -4.72
C ASP A 27 -14.83 -8.93 -3.50
N ALA A 28 -13.76 -8.13 -3.41
CA ALA A 28 -13.49 -7.26 -2.29
C ALA A 28 -14.50 -6.10 -2.20
N ASP A 29 -14.79 -5.61 -0.99
CA ASP A 29 -15.61 -4.40 -0.80
C ASP A 29 -14.85 -3.14 -1.24
N ILE A 30 -13.52 -3.11 -1.01
CA ILE A 30 -12.61 -2.07 -1.51
C ILE A 30 -11.34 -2.74 -2.05
N PHE A 31 -10.95 -2.37 -3.27
CA PHE A 31 -9.75 -2.85 -3.94
C PHE A 31 -8.85 -1.67 -4.33
N CYS A 32 -7.62 -1.64 -3.84
CA CYS A 32 -6.67 -0.55 -4.04
C CYS A 32 -5.49 -0.96 -4.92
N LEU A 33 -5.05 -0.02 -5.74
CA LEU A 33 -3.90 -0.18 -6.61
C LEU A 33 -2.84 0.88 -6.33
N GLN A 34 -1.58 0.48 -6.41
CA GLN A 34 -0.42 1.36 -6.44
C GLN A 34 0.39 1.09 -7.71
N GLU A 35 1.15 2.07 -8.15
CA GLU A 35 1.90 2.04 -9.41
C GLU A 35 1.06 1.67 -10.64
N THR A 36 -0.08 2.30 -10.79
CA THR A 36 -0.92 2.10 -11.99
C THR A 36 -0.20 2.50 -13.27
N LYS A 37 0.70 3.51 -13.20
CA LYS A 37 1.50 4.05 -14.32
C LYS A 37 0.65 4.51 -15.50
N LEU A 38 -0.57 4.98 -15.21
CA LEU A 38 -1.56 5.40 -16.19
C LEU A 38 -1.76 6.92 -16.21
N GLN A 39 -2.39 7.36 -17.27
CA GLN A 39 -3.06 8.64 -17.38
C GLN A 39 -4.54 8.38 -17.72
N GLU A 40 -5.39 9.36 -17.53
CA GLU A 40 -6.82 9.28 -17.83
C GLU A 40 -7.07 8.76 -19.25
N GLY A 41 -8.04 7.85 -19.39
CA GLY A 41 -8.43 7.27 -20.66
C GLY A 41 -7.48 6.22 -21.25
N GLN A 42 -6.43 5.81 -20.53
CA GLN A 42 -5.46 4.81 -21.05
C GLN A 42 -5.84 3.35 -20.80
N ILE A 43 -6.89 3.10 -20.04
CA ILE A 43 -7.42 1.76 -19.79
C ILE A 43 -8.94 1.85 -19.64
N ASP A 44 -9.63 0.80 -20.06
CA ASP A 44 -11.05 0.56 -19.81
C ASP A 44 -11.15 -0.79 -19.10
N LEU A 45 -11.73 -0.80 -17.90
CA LEU A 45 -11.91 -1.99 -17.08
C LEU A 45 -13.38 -2.24 -16.81
N ASP A 46 -13.78 -3.50 -16.86
CA ASP A 46 -15.11 -3.94 -16.44
C ASP A 46 -15.18 -3.94 -14.89
N LEU A 47 -15.60 -2.80 -14.35
CA LEU A 47 -15.75 -2.55 -12.90
C LEU A 47 -17.23 -2.50 -12.50
N GLU A 48 -18.06 -3.35 -13.10
CA GLU A 48 -19.50 -3.40 -12.76
C GLU A 48 -19.71 -3.58 -11.25
N GLY A 49 -20.51 -2.69 -10.66
CA GLY A 49 -20.78 -2.67 -9.21
C GLY A 49 -19.77 -1.93 -8.37
N TYR A 50 -18.78 -1.28 -8.97
CA TYR A 50 -17.80 -0.48 -8.26
C TYR A 50 -17.82 0.98 -8.69
N TYR A 51 -17.60 1.88 -7.72
CA TYR A 51 -17.18 3.25 -7.93
C TYR A 51 -15.66 3.29 -8.01
N ASP A 52 -15.10 3.99 -8.98
CA ASP A 52 -13.66 4.07 -9.22
C ASP A 52 -13.12 5.48 -8.98
N TYR A 53 -11.96 5.53 -8.32
CA TYR A 53 -11.26 6.76 -7.94
C TYR A 53 -9.80 6.63 -8.38
N TRP A 54 -9.33 7.58 -9.20
CA TRP A 54 -7.99 7.54 -9.79
C TRP A 54 -7.18 8.79 -9.44
N ASN A 55 -5.94 8.61 -9.03
CA ASN A 55 -4.98 9.69 -8.84
C ASN A 55 -3.75 9.46 -9.73
N TYR A 56 -3.61 10.28 -10.75
CA TYR A 56 -2.55 10.15 -11.74
C TYR A 56 -1.37 11.05 -11.39
N ALA A 57 -0.14 10.57 -11.60
CA ALA A 57 1.03 11.43 -11.52
C ALA A 57 1.09 12.41 -12.72
N GLN A 58 1.62 13.59 -12.50
CA GLN A 58 1.88 14.54 -13.60
C GLN A 58 2.86 13.94 -14.62
N LYS A 59 3.85 13.19 -14.15
CA LYS A 59 4.79 12.47 -15.00
C LYS A 59 4.15 11.22 -15.58
N LYS A 60 4.05 11.15 -16.91
CA LYS A 60 3.46 9.99 -17.63
C LYS A 60 4.24 8.69 -17.38
N GLY A 61 3.50 7.59 -17.19
CA GLY A 61 4.08 6.25 -16.97
C GLY A 61 4.79 6.06 -15.63
N TYR A 62 4.45 6.87 -14.64
CA TYR A 62 5.08 6.88 -13.32
C TYR A 62 4.03 6.90 -12.21
N SER A 63 4.30 6.21 -11.07
CA SER A 63 3.44 6.21 -9.89
C SER A 63 1.94 5.99 -10.20
N GLY A 64 1.04 6.73 -9.56
CA GLY A 64 -0.39 6.64 -9.74
C GLY A 64 -1.03 5.59 -8.81
N THR A 65 -2.16 5.95 -8.23
CA THR A 65 -2.97 5.08 -7.36
C THR A 65 -4.42 5.03 -7.84
N ALA A 66 -5.14 3.97 -7.44
CA ALA A 66 -6.57 3.87 -7.68
C ALA A 66 -7.26 3.14 -6.52
N ILE A 67 -8.55 3.44 -6.31
CA ILE A 67 -9.44 2.70 -5.41
C ILE A 67 -10.70 2.33 -6.19
N PHE A 68 -11.12 1.07 -6.07
CA PHE A 68 -12.42 0.56 -6.53
C PHE A 68 -13.22 0.18 -5.30
N SER A 69 -14.41 0.75 -5.12
CA SER A 69 -15.24 0.55 -3.93
C SER A 69 -16.67 0.20 -4.31
N LYS A 70 -17.26 -0.84 -3.70
CA LYS A 70 -18.67 -1.19 -3.87
C LYS A 70 -19.60 -0.11 -3.31
N ASN A 71 -19.13 0.62 -2.30
CA ASN A 71 -19.89 1.72 -1.69
C ASN A 71 -19.35 3.06 -2.16
N LYS A 72 -20.26 3.97 -2.51
CA LYS A 72 -19.88 5.35 -2.85
C LYS A 72 -19.32 6.07 -1.62
N ALA A 73 -18.15 6.69 -1.76
CA ALA A 73 -17.59 7.54 -0.71
C ALA A 73 -18.44 8.81 -0.50
N LEU A 74 -18.46 9.29 0.74
CA LEU A 74 -19.09 10.58 1.09
C LEU A 74 -18.25 11.75 0.57
N ASP A 75 -16.94 11.64 0.64
CA ASP A 75 -15.98 12.60 0.11
C ASP A 75 -14.70 11.88 -0.38
N VAL A 76 -13.97 12.53 -1.28
CA VAL A 76 -12.73 12.02 -1.86
C VAL A 76 -11.67 13.13 -1.82
N LYS A 77 -10.48 12.78 -1.32
CA LYS A 77 -9.31 13.68 -1.36
C LYS A 77 -8.17 13.01 -2.11
N TYR A 78 -7.51 13.78 -2.97
CA TYR A 78 -6.32 13.35 -3.71
C TYR A 78 -5.10 14.08 -3.15
N GLY A 79 -4.07 13.31 -2.77
CA GLY A 79 -2.89 13.85 -2.09
C GLY A 79 -3.12 14.08 -0.58
N ILE A 80 -2.19 14.79 0.04
CA ILE A 80 -2.21 15.13 1.48
C ILE A 80 -2.34 16.63 1.75
N GLY A 81 -2.52 17.44 0.68
CA GLY A 81 -2.64 18.88 0.74
C GLY A 81 -1.31 19.63 0.76
N ILE A 82 -0.23 18.98 0.34
CA ILE A 82 1.12 19.55 0.21
C ILE A 82 1.55 19.43 -1.25
N GLU A 83 1.67 20.55 -1.96
CA GLU A 83 1.93 20.60 -3.40
C GLU A 83 3.14 19.77 -3.84
N GLU A 84 4.23 19.82 -3.08
CA GLU A 84 5.45 19.05 -3.35
C GLU A 84 5.19 17.54 -3.39
N HIS A 85 4.24 17.04 -2.58
CA HIS A 85 3.92 15.63 -2.44
C HIS A 85 2.82 15.17 -3.39
N ASP A 86 1.92 16.08 -3.77
CA ASP A 86 0.68 15.71 -4.45
C ASP A 86 0.82 15.55 -5.97
N ASN A 87 1.98 15.93 -6.54
CA ASN A 87 2.25 15.85 -7.98
C ASN A 87 2.51 14.43 -8.52
N GLU A 88 2.75 13.46 -7.62
CA GLU A 88 3.12 12.10 -8.02
C GLU A 88 1.95 11.10 -7.94
N GLY A 89 0.71 11.54 -7.63
CA GLY A 89 -0.47 10.68 -7.63
C GLY A 89 -0.40 9.54 -6.62
N ARG A 90 0.10 9.80 -5.40
CA ARG A 90 0.47 8.78 -4.42
C ARG A 90 -0.59 8.43 -3.40
N VAL A 91 -1.55 9.32 -3.13
CA VAL A 91 -2.51 9.17 -2.04
C VAL A 91 -3.92 9.44 -2.52
N ILE A 92 -4.86 8.54 -2.18
CA ILE A 92 -6.30 8.77 -2.28
C ILE A 92 -6.90 8.49 -0.91
N THR A 93 -7.72 9.40 -0.42
CA THR A 93 -8.50 9.22 0.80
C THR A 93 -9.98 9.22 0.45
N LEU A 94 -10.68 8.17 0.85
CA LEU A 94 -12.14 8.07 0.80
C LEU A 94 -12.70 8.27 2.20
N GLU A 95 -13.73 9.11 2.32
CA GLU A 95 -14.51 9.24 3.55
C GLU A 95 -15.73 8.33 3.49
N PHE A 96 -15.89 7.47 4.50
CA PHE A 96 -17.10 6.71 4.78
C PHE A 96 -17.74 7.18 6.09
N GLU A 97 -18.91 6.66 6.43
CA GLU A 97 -19.64 7.07 7.61
C GLU A 97 -18.84 6.80 8.91
N ASP A 98 -18.22 5.62 9.01
CA ASP A 98 -17.56 5.13 10.22
C ASP A 98 -16.04 5.26 10.21
N PHE A 99 -15.40 5.48 9.05
CA PHE A 99 -13.94 5.51 8.92
C PHE A 99 -13.48 6.27 7.68
N TYR A 100 -12.21 6.70 7.68
CA TYR A 100 -11.49 7.07 6.47
C TYR A 100 -10.73 5.86 5.93
N PHE A 101 -10.71 5.73 4.61
CA PHE A 101 -9.94 4.70 3.91
C PHE A 101 -8.89 5.36 3.01
N VAL A 102 -7.62 5.04 3.24
CA VAL A 102 -6.49 5.69 2.56
C VAL A 102 -5.67 4.65 1.82
N THR A 103 -5.46 4.83 0.51
CA THR A 103 -4.41 4.11 -0.22
C THR A 103 -3.20 4.99 -0.43
N VAL A 104 -2.02 4.42 -0.34
CA VAL A 104 -0.76 5.13 -0.47
C VAL A 104 0.28 4.34 -1.26
N TYR A 105 1.06 5.06 -2.07
CA TYR A 105 2.31 4.60 -2.65
C TYR A 105 3.45 5.48 -2.16
N THR A 106 4.12 5.03 -1.11
CA THR A 106 5.20 5.79 -0.46
C THR A 106 6.40 5.99 -1.41
N PRO A 107 7.01 7.18 -1.47
CA PRO A 107 8.21 7.40 -2.27
C PRO A 107 9.34 6.43 -1.91
N ASN A 108 9.96 5.79 -2.90
CA ASN A 108 11.16 4.98 -2.69
C ASN A 108 12.40 5.88 -2.53
N SER A 109 13.28 5.55 -1.58
CA SER A 109 14.55 6.28 -1.36
C SER A 109 15.56 6.14 -2.49
N GLN A 110 15.33 5.23 -3.44
CA GLN A 110 16.13 4.91 -4.62
C GLN A 110 17.52 4.34 -4.31
N GLN A 111 18.15 3.78 -5.34
CA GLN A 111 19.52 3.25 -5.22
C GLN A 111 20.49 4.37 -4.80
N GLY A 112 21.31 4.08 -3.81
CA GLY A 112 22.25 5.05 -3.24
C GLY A 112 21.58 6.10 -2.36
N LEU A 113 20.32 5.88 -1.96
CA LEU A 113 19.55 6.71 -1.03
C LEU A 113 19.37 8.15 -1.49
N LYS A 114 19.31 8.38 -2.82
CA LYS A 114 19.26 9.73 -3.44
C LYS A 114 18.02 10.54 -3.02
N ARG A 115 16.94 9.87 -2.64
CA ARG A 115 15.69 10.50 -2.19
C ARG A 115 15.41 10.27 -0.71
N LEU A 116 16.37 9.82 0.09
CA LEU A 116 16.13 9.49 1.49
C LEU A 116 15.67 10.73 2.29
N GLU A 117 16.33 11.87 2.14
CA GLU A 117 15.97 13.11 2.82
C GLU A 117 14.53 13.54 2.51
N TYR A 118 14.17 13.57 1.22
CA TYR A 118 12.79 13.83 0.78
C TYR A 118 11.80 12.83 1.38
N ARG A 119 12.15 11.54 1.38
CA ARG A 119 11.30 10.51 1.94
C ARG A 119 11.08 10.68 3.44
N MET A 120 12.11 11.07 4.19
CA MET A 120 11.95 11.30 5.64
C MET A 120 10.98 12.44 5.94
N GLN A 121 11.03 13.52 5.16
CA GLN A 121 10.05 14.61 5.26
C GLN A 121 8.65 14.13 4.86
N TRP A 122 8.54 13.41 3.75
CA TRP A 122 7.27 12.86 3.28
C TRP A 122 6.61 11.95 4.32
N GLU A 123 7.37 11.10 5.02
CA GLU A 123 6.87 10.21 6.08
C GLU A 123 6.31 10.99 7.28
N ASP A 124 6.97 12.08 7.69
CA ASP A 124 6.46 12.92 8.76
C ASP A 124 5.16 13.61 8.36
N ASP A 125 5.13 14.22 7.18
CA ASP A 125 3.94 14.92 6.66
C ASP A 125 2.75 13.97 6.45
N PHE A 126 3.02 12.75 5.97
CA PHE A 126 1.99 11.73 5.78
C PHE A 126 1.46 11.20 7.12
N ARG A 127 2.32 10.92 8.09
CA ARG A 127 1.91 10.55 9.46
C ARG A 127 1.03 11.62 10.07
N ASP A 128 1.43 12.88 9.98
CA ASP A 128 0.65 14.00 10.51
C ASP A 128 -0.69 14.16 9.79
N TYR A 129 -0.74 13.87 8.48
CA TYR A 129 -1.99 13.81 7.72
C TYR A 129 -2.92 12.73 8.25
N LEU A 130 -2.42 11.49 8.44
CA LEU A 130 -3.22 10.39 8.96
C LEU A 130 -3.70 10.64 10.39
N ASN A 131 -2.87 11.22 11.25
CA ASN A 131 -3.25 11.57 12.62
C ASN A 131 -4.40 12.60 12.64
N ARG A 132 -4.36 13.63 11.77
CA ARG A 132 -5.48 14.58 11.64
C ARG A 132 -6.78 13.94 11.17
N LEU A 133 -6.72 12.93 10.32
CA LEU A 133 -7.90 12.14 9.94
C LEU A 133 -8.40 11.31 11.13
N ASP A 134 -7.47 10.65 11.83
CA ASP A 134 -7.79 9.78 12.96
C ASP A 134 -8.40 10.56 14.13
N ASP A 135 -8.05 11.81 14.33
CA ASP A 135 -8.69 12.68 15.32
C ASP A 135 -10.19 12.86 15.07
N ILE A 136 -10.63 12.74 13.80
CA ILE A 136 -12.03 12.89 13.39
C ILE A 136 -12.76 11.54 13.37
N LYS A 137 -12.23 10.58 12.62
CA LYS A 137 -12.75 9.21 12.46
C LYS A 137 -11.61 8.22 12.37
N PRO A 138 -11.80 6.96 12.78
CA PRO A 138 -10.79 5.92 12.60
C PRO A 138 -10.30 5.83 11.14
N VAL A 139 -9.04 5.47 10.96
CA VAL A 139 -8.41 5.35 9.64
C VAL A 139 -8.03 3.90 9.37
N ILE A 140 -8.29 3.44 8.15
CA ILE A 140 -7.68 2.25 7.56
C ILE A 140 -6.79 2.73 6.43
N MET A 141 -5.50 2.43 6.50
CA MET A 141 -4.53 2.76 5.47
C MET A 141 -3.94 1.51 4.85
N CYS A 142 -3.76 1.49 3.54
CA CYS A 142 -3.11 0.40 2.83
C CYS A 142 -2.19 0.90 1.72
N GLY A 143 -1.25 0.07 1.33
CA GLY A 143 -0.46 0.30 0.13
C GLY A 143 0.98 -0.20 0.24
N ASP A 144 1.77 0.17 -0.76
CA ASP A 144 3.20 -0.08 -0.80
C ASP A 144 3.93 1.03 -0.02
N LEU A 145 4.43 0.68 1.15
CA LEU A 145 5.17 1.61 2.03
C LEU A 145 6.66 1.65 1.73
N ASN A 146 7.14 0.87 0.76
CA ASN A 146 8.55 0.83 0.39
C ASN A 146 9.51 0.67 1.58
N VAL A 147 9.08 -0.02 2.65
CA VAL A 147 9.88 -0.34 3.83
C VAL A 147 9.53 -1.72 4.39
N ALA A 148 10.55 -2.54 4.67
CA ALA A 148 10.43 -3.69 5.52
C ALA A 148 10.72 -3.25 6.96
N HIS A 149 9.77 -3.45 7.90
CA HIS A 149 9.86 -2.86 9.24
C HIS A 149 10.93 -3.53 10.09
N THR A 150 10.88 -4.85 10.21
CA THR A 150 11.74 -5.62 11.09
C THR A 150 12.59 -6.65 10.32
N GLU A 151 13.52 -7.29 10.99
CA GLU A 151 14.41 -8.27 10.34
C GLU A 151 13.67 -9.50 9.78
N ILE A 152 12.49 -9.84 10.32
CA ILE A 152 11.67 -10.94 9.79
C ILE A 152 10.85 -10.55 8.56
N ASP A 153 10.82 -9.26 8.20
CA ASP A 153 10.08 -8.74 7.05
C ASP A 153 10.85 -8.81 5.74
N LEU A 154 12.08 -9.32 5.76
CA LEU A 154 12.86 -9.56 4.54
C LEU A 154 13.83 -10.73 4.68
N LYS A 155 14.19 -11.36 3.56
CA LYS A 155 15.01 -12.57 3.53
C LYS A 155 16.44 -12.36 4.03
N ASN A 156 17.07 -11.22 3.74
CA ASN A 156 18.49 -10.99 3.99
C ASN A 156 18.73 -9.67 4.73
N PRO A 157 18.30 -9.52 6.00
CA PRO A 157 18.33 -8.25 6.71
C PRO A 157 19.74 -7.67 6.86
N LYS A 158 20.74 -8.51 7.20
CA LYS A 158 22.11 -8.05 7.46
C LYS A 158 22.77 -7.35 6.28
N THR A 159 22.51 -7.85 5.05
CA THR A 159 23.10 -7.28 3.82
C THR A 159 22.33 -6.10 3.27
N ASN A 160 21.09 -5.87 3.73
CA ASN A 160 20.20 -4.84 3.22
C ASN A 160 20.06 -3.62 4.14
N ARG A 161 20.69 -3.60 5.32
CA ARG A 161 20.52 -2.55 6.34
C ARG A 161 20.88 -1.13 5.88
N LYS A 162 21.61 -0.99 4.77
CA LYS A 162 21.94 0.30 4.14
C LYS A 162 21.30 0.51 2.77
N ASN A 163 20.37 -0.34 2.40
CA ASN A 163 19.66 -0.25 1.15
C ASN A 163 18.30 0.43 1.33
N ALA A 164 17.82 1.10 0.28
CA ALA A 164 16.47 1.67 0.25
C ALA A 164 15.43 0.62 0.64
N GLY A 165 14.50 1.00 1.51
CA GLY A 165 13.46 0.13 2.05
C GLY A 165 13.86 -0.66 3.32
N PHE A 166 15.12 -0.55 3.79
CA PHE A 166 15.54 -1.18 5.05
C PHE A 166 16.62 -0.39 5.81
N THR A 167 16.76 0.90 5.55
CA THR A 167 17.60 1.76 6.39
C THR A 167 17.00 1.93 7.78
N ASP A 168 17.83 2.22 8.76
CA ASP A 168 17.35 2.48 10.13
C ASP A 168 16.41 3.70 10.14
N ASP A 169 16.67 4.72 9.32
CA ASP A 169 15.81 5.91 9.23
C ASP A 169 14.40 5.56 8.73
N GLU A 170 14.28 4.81 7.62
CA GLU A 170 12.98 4.37 7.08
C GLU A 170 12.20 3.51 8.09
N ARG A 171 12.87 2.57 8.74
CA ARG A 171 12.28 1.69 9.75
C ARG A 171 11.83 2.44 11.00
N ASN A 172 12.61 3.42 11.44
CA ASN A 172 12.26 4.28 12.58
C ASN A 172 11.02 5.13 12.26
N LYS A 173 10.91 5.70 11.06
CA LYS A 173 9.71 6.43 10.63
C LYS A 173 8.46 5.55 10.66
N PHE A 174 8.56 4.30 10.22
CA PHE A 174 7.44 3.37 10.30
C PHE A 174 7.11 2.99 11.76
N THR A 175 8.11 2.84 12.62
CA THR A 175 7.92 2.66 14.06
C THR A 175 7.20 3.87 14.68
N ASP A 176 7.62 5.10 14.35
CA ASP A 176 7.00 6.33 14.82
C ASP A 176 5.53 6.44 14.36
N PHE A 177 5.25 6.03 13.11
CA PHE A 177 3.90 5.95 12.59
C PHE A 177 3.03 4.95 13.39
N LEU A 178 3.50 3.74 13.64
CA LEU A 178 2.75 2.76 14.45
C LEU A 178 2.53 3.27 15.88
N ASN A 179 3.55 3.89 16.49
CA ASN A 179 3.46 4.46 17.84
C ASN A 179 2.50 5.65 17.93
N SER A 180 2.10 6.24 16.81
CA SER A 180 1.12 7.33 16.77
C SER A 180 -0.35 6.86 16.83
N GLY A 181 -0.60 5.57 17.07
CA GLY A 181 -1.95 5.02 17.26
C GLY A 181 -2.41 4.09 16.14
N PHE A 182 -1.48 3.45 15.42
CA PHE A 182 -1.78 2.53 14.34
C PHE A 182 -1.24 1.12 14.57
N ILE A 183 -1.93 0.13 14.03
CA ILE A 183 -1.61 -1.30 14.08
C ILE A 183 -1.18 -1.78 12.70
N ASP A 184 -0.01 -2.41 12.56
CA ASP A 184 0.30 -3.30 11.43
C ASP A 184 -0.57 -4.54 11.55
N THR A 185 -1.62 -4.62 10.74
CA THR A 185 -2.67 -5.65 10.90
C THR A 185 -2.14 -7.06 10.62
N TYR A 186 -1.20 -7.21 9.69
CA TYR A 186 -0.60 -8.53 9.45
C TYR A 186 0.21 -9.01 10.65
N ARG A 187 1.04 -8.15 11.25
CA ARG A 187 1.83 -8.48 12.44
C ARG A 187 0.97 -8.64 13.69
N PHE A 188 -0.16 -7.97 13.75
CA PHE A 188 -1.13 -8.19 14.83
C PHE A 188 -1.63 -9.63 14.89
N PHE A 189 -1.94 -10.24 13.73
CA PHE A 189 -2.37 -11.65 13.67
C PHE A 189 -1.22 -12.65 13.55
N ASN A 190 -0.06 -12.23 13.06
CA ASN A 190 1.08 -13.10 12.74
C ASN A 190 2.39 -12.49 13.29
N PRO A 191 2.53 -12.30 14.62
CA PRO A 191 3.63 -11.52 15.21
C PRO A 191 5.01 -12.07 14.86
N ASP A 192 5.17 -13.39 14.84
CA ASP A 192 6.47 -14.05 14.67
C ASP A 192 6.60 -14.83 13.35
N LYS A 193 5.62 -14.70 12.43
CA LYS A 193 5.62 -15.48 11.18
C LYS A 193 6.68 -14.95 10.22
N GLU A 194 7.71 -15.74 9.98
CA GLU A 194 8.79 -15.46 9.04
C GLU A 194 8.52 -16.02 7.64
N GLY A 195 9.25 -15.51 6.64
CA GLY A 195 9.25 -16.06 5.29
C GLY A 195 8.01 -15.75 4.46
N VAL A 196 7.16 -14.83 4.91
CA VAL A 196 6.01 -14.34 4.15
C VAL A 196 6.29 -12.90 3.73
N TYR A 197 6.30 -12.69 2.42
CA TYR A 197 6.68 -11.43 1.79
C TYR A 197 5.62 -11.00 0.79
N SER A 198 5.63 -9.71 0.42
CA SER A 198 4.71 -9.14 -0.54
C SER A 198 5.38 -8.70 -1.84
N TRP A 199 6.70 -8.59 -1.86
CA TRP A 199 7.49 -8.16 -3.01
C TRP A 199 8.74 -9.02 -3.23
N TRP A 200 9.08 -9.27 -4.52
CA TRP A 200 10.30 -9.98 -4.95
C TRP A 200 10.88 -9.32 -6.20
N SER A 201 12.17 -9.03 -6.17
CA SER A 201 12.84 -8.52 -7.36
C SER A 201 12.68 -9.48 -8.56
N TYR A 202 12.49 -8.93 -9.77
CA TYR A 202 12.53 -9.74 -10.99
C TYR A 202 13.91 -10.38 -11.26
N ARG A 203 14.95 -9.94 -10.56
CA ARG A 203 16.31 -10.44 -10.73
C ARG A 203 16.55 -11.69 -9.90
N PHE A 204 17.49 -12.54 -10.35
CA PHE A 204 18.01 -13.69 -9.60
C PHE A 204 16.96 -14.72 -9.19
N ASN A 205 15.86 -14.81 -9.93
CA ASN A 205 14.77 -15.75 -9.62
C ASN A 205 14.26 -15.60 -8.17
N ALA A 206 14.19 -14.35 -7.67
CA ALA A 206 13.99 -14.05 -6.26
C ALA A 206 12.67 -14.62 -5.73
N ARG A 207 11.57 -14.59 -6.52
CA ARG A 207 10.27 -15.09 -6.07
C ARG A 207 10.28 -16.61 -5.87
N ASN A 208 10.87 -17.38 -6.79
CA ASN A 208 10.97 -18.84 -6.64
C ASN A 208 11.90 -19.24 -5.49
N ASN A 209 12.93 -18.44 -5.19
CA ASN A 209 13.84 -18.65 -4.06
C ASN A 209 13.29 -18.07 -2.74
N ASN A 210 12.10 -17.47 -2.78
CA ASN A 210 11.49 -16.71 -1.70
C ASN A 210 12.45 -15.68 -1.05
N ALA A 211 13.25 -15.00 -1.89
CA ALA A 211 14.12 -13.90 -1.46
C ALA A 211 13.34 -12.57 -1.56
N GLY A 212 12.34 -12.43 -0.74
CA GLY A 212 11.37 -11.34 -0.78
C GLY A 212 11.46 -10.38 0.40
N TRP A 213 10.61 -9.36 0.33
CA TRP A 213 10.40 -8.31 1.32
C TRP A 213 8.90 -8.12 1.55
N ARG A 214 8.49 -7.88 2.79
CA ARG A 214 7.13 -7.45 3.12
C ARG A 214 7.15 -5.93 3.20
N ILE A 215 6.65 -5.28 2.17
CA ILE A 215 6.64 -3.82 2.02
C ILE A 215 5.25 -3.26 1.70
N ASP A 216 4.28 -4.14 1.47
CA ASP A 216 2.87 -3.79 1.31
C ASP A 216 2.12 -4.09 2.61
N TYR A 217 1.29 -3.16 3.04
CA TYR A 217 0.65 -3.20 4.36
C TYR A 217 -0.81 -2.84 4.31
N PHE A 218 -1.53 -3.35 5.30
CA PHE A 218 -2.70 -2.71 5.88
C PHE A 218 -2.36 -2.27 7.31
N CYS A 219 -2.57 -0.98 7.59
CA CYS A 219 -2.50 -0.44 8.93
C CYS A 219 -3.85 0.16 9.31
N ALA A 220 -4.29 -0.06 10.53
CA ALA A 220 -5.57 0.44 11.04
C ALA A 220 -5.37 1.21 12.33
N SER A 221 -6.18 2.25 12.56
CA SER A 221 -6.23 2.93 13.86
C SER A 221 -6.45 1.94 14.98
N ASP A 222 -5.81 2.13 16.13
CA ASP A 222 -6.05 1.38 17.37
C ASP A 222 -7.54 1.32 17.75
N LYS A 223 -8.31 2.35 17.40
CA LYS A 223 -9.77 2.46 17.57
C LYS A 223 -10.55 1.34 16.86
N LEU A 224 -9.97 0.74 15.82
CA LEU A 224 -10.58 -0.35 15.05
C LEU A 224 -10.12 -1.74 15.49
N LYS A 225 -9.28 -1.86 16.51
CA LYS A 225 -8.68 -3.13 16.95
C LYS A 225 -9.68 -4.26 17.12
N ASP A 226 -10.82 -3.99 17.78
CA ASP A 226 -11.86 -4.99 18.04
C ASP A 226 -12.72 -5.33 16.80
N ARG A 227 -12.55 -4.57 15.72
CA ARG A 227 -13.19 -4.85 14.43
C ARG A 227 -12.31 -5.70 13.51
N LEU A 228 -11.02 -5.85 13.76
CA LEU A 228 -10.12 -6.67 12.97
C LEU A 228 -10.52 -8.15 13.06
N VAL A 229 -10.58 -8.82 11.90
CA VAL A 229 -10.95 -10.24 11.79
C VAL A 229 -9.78 -11.08 11.32
N SER A 230 -9.14 -10.67 10.22
CA SER A 230 -7.96 -11.35 9.65
C SER A 230 -7.14 -10.39 8.76
N ALA A 231 -5.86 -10.70 8.59
CA ALA A 231 -5.00 -10.08 7.60
C ALA A 231 -4.15 -11.15 6.92
N ASP A 232 -4.04 -11.10 5.59
CA ASP A 232 -3.31 -12.10 4.80
C ASP A 232 -2.49 -11.48 3.67
N ILE A 233 -1.61 -12.29 3.09
CA ILE A 233 -0.75 -11.94 1.96
C ILE A 233 -0.86 -13.06 0.92
N HIS A 234 -1.40 -12.75 -0.26
CA HIS A 234 -1.71 -13.71 -1.34
C HIS A 234 -0.47 -14.02 -2.18
N THR A 235 0.51 -14.71 -1.60
CA THR A 235 1.83 -14.93 -2.22
C THR A 235 1.77 -15.73 -3.53
N GLU A 236 0.69 -16.50 -3.73
CA GLU A 236 0.42 -17.31 -4.93
C GLU A 236 -0.05 -16.49 -6.13
N ILE A 237 -0.59 -15.28 -5.90
CA ILE A 237 -1.11 -14.42 -6.98
C ILE A 237 0.05 -13.78 -7.73
N LEU A 238 0.05 -14.02 -9.05
CA LEU A 238 1.04 -13.53 -10.00
C LEU A 238 0.49 -12.33 -10.78
N GLY A 239 1.35 -11.67 -11.57
CA GLY A 239 0.95 -10.54 -12.43
C GLY A 239 1.82 -9.30 -12.22
N SER A 240 2.33 -9.11 -11.01
CA SER A 240 3.28 -8.09 -10.62
C SER A 240 4.49 -8.69 -9.90
N ASP A 241 5.52 -7.92 -9.61
CA ASP A 241 6.59 -8.25 -8.67
C ASP A 241 6.15 -8.13 -7.20
N HIS A 242 4.98 -7.54 -6.96
CA HIS A 242 4.25 -7.62 -5.70
C HIS A 242 3.11 -8.65 -5.80
N CYS A 243 2.63 -9.11 -4.65
CA CYS A 243 1.37 -9.83 -4.53
C CYS A 243 0.36 -9.00 -3.72
N PRO A 244 -0.96 -9.32 -3.85
CA PRO A 244 -1.99 -8.63 -3.08
C PRO A 244 -1.85 -8.89 -1.59
N VAL A 245 -2.23 -7.90 -0.78
CA VAL A 245 -2.43 -8.02 0.67
C VAL A 245 -3.90 -7.80 1.01
N GLU A 246 -4.38 -8.46 2.06
CA GLU A 246 -5.79 -8.47 2.46
C GLU A 246 -5.95 -8.04 3.91
N LEU A 247 -7.05 -7.31 4.18
CA LEU A 247 -7.58 -7.07 5.52
C LEU A 247 -9.09 -7.36 5.51
N VAL A 248 -9.55 -8.09 6.54
CA VAL A 248 -10.98 -8.29 6.81
C VAL A 248 -11.34 -7.66 8.15
N ILE A 249 -12.40 -6.87 8.16
CA ILE A 249 -13.00 -6.30 9.38
C ILE A 249 -14.48 -6.67 9.51
N LYS A 250 -15.01 -6.54 10.74
CA LYS A 250 -16.45 -6.66 11.03
C LYS A 250 -17.24 -5.50 10.42
#